data_a76269299c7d72268b44d4b2f4460a84
#
_entry.id   a76269299c7d72268b44d4b2f4460a84
#
_cell.length_a   1.000
_cell.length_b   1.000
_cell.length_c   1.000
_cell.angle_alpha   90.00
_cell.angle_beta   90.00
_cell.angle_gamma   90.00
#
_symmetry.space_group_name_H-M   'P 1'
#
loop_
_entity.id
_entity.type
_entity.pdbx_description
1 polymer ?
#
loop_
_entity_poly.entity_id
_entity_poly.type
_entity_poly.pdbx_seq_one_letter_code
_entity_poly.pdbx_strand_id
1 'polypeptide(L)'
;MEFLVSIQVEYPAEGDAEQLDRLTQAERARAKELTDAGALKRIWRVPGRRANWGLWEAADATELHSLLSSLPFFPYLNIEVMPLALHPSDPATRR
;
A
#
# COMPACT_ATOMS: atom_id res chain seq x y z
N MET A 1 14.24 -1.12 -4.75
CA MET A 1 13.40 -1.77 -5.77
C MET A 1 11.96 -1.30 -5.61
N GLU A 2 11.36 -0.90 -6.70
CA GLU A 2 10.00 -0.35 -6.66
C GLU A 2 8.96 -1.40 -7.03
N PHE A 3 7.79 -1.27 -6.41
CA PHE A 3 6.65 -2.15 -6.64
C PHE A 3 5.39 -1.31 -6.80
N LEU A 4 4.57 -1.65 -7.79
CA LEU A 4 3.24 -1.10 -7.94
C LEU A 4 2.27 -2.05 -7.26
N VAL A 5 1.54 -1.57 -6.26
CA VAL A 5 0.70 -2.41 -5.40
C VAL A 5 -0.75 -1.96 -5.48
N SER A 6 -1.63 -2.89 -5.83
CA SER A 6 -3.07 -2.69 -5.83
C SER A 6 -3.64 -3.25 -4.54
N ILE A 7 -4.38 -2.44 -3.81
CA ILE A 7 -4.99 -2.85 -2.53
C ILE A 7 -6.48 -2.59 -2.59
N GLN A 8 -7.28 -3.63 -2.33
CA GLN A 8 -8.73 -3.52 -2.15
C GLN A 8 -9.07 -3.86 -0.71
N VAL A 9 -9.90 -3.03 -0.09
CA VAL A 9 -10.35 -3.25 1.29
C VAL A 9 -11.66 -4.04 1.27
N GLU A 10 -11.64 -5.22 1.90
CA GLU A 10 -12.78 -6.13 1.96
C GLU A 10 -13.26 -6.31 3.41
N TYR A 11 -13.52 -5.20 4.09
CA TYR A 11 -14.04 -5.25 5.46
C TYR A 11 -15.51 -5.66 5.44
N PRO A 12 -15.92 -6.62 6.29
CA PRO A 12 -17.31 -7.12 6.28
C PRO A 12 -18.32 -6.01 6.53
N ALA A 13 -19.43 -6.03 5.77
CA ALA A 13 -20.48 -5.02 5.91
C ALA A 13 -21.14 -5.06 7.28
N GLU A 14 -21.21 -6.25 7.91
CA GLU A 14 -21.75 -6.46 9.25
C GLU A 14 -20.70 -6.32 10.35
N GLY A 15 -19.52 -5.85 9.99
CA GLY A 15 -18.44 -5.66 10.95
C GLY A 15 -18.74 -4.52 11.93
N ASP A 16 -18.09 -4.57 13.09
CA ASP A 16 -18.23 -3.57 14.14
C ASP A 16 -17.71 -2.20 13.66
N ALA A 17 -18.60 -1.19 13.71
CA ALA A 17 -18.26 0.17 13.27
C ALA A 17 -17.15 0.80 14.14
N GLU A 18 -17.13 0.51 15.43
CA GLU A 18 -16.09 1.02 16.31
C GLU A 18 -14.73 0.41 16.00
N GLN A 19 -14.71 -0.88 15.70
CA GLN A 19 -13.48 -1.56 15.28
C GLN A 19 -12.99 -1.00 13.95
N LEU A 20 -13.90 -0.77 13.00
CA LEU A 20 -13.54 -0.18 11.72
C LEU A 20 -12.91 1.20 11.90
N ASP A 21 -13.45 2.01 12.80
CA ASP A 21 -12.93 3.34 13.11
C ASP A 21 -11.52 3.26 13.69
N ARG A 22 -11.30 2.35 14.63
CA ARG A 22 -9.98 2.13 15.23
C ARG A 22 -8.96 1.67 14.20
N LEU A 23 -9.37 0.73 13.33
CA LEU A 23 -8.53 0.24 12.25
C LEU A 23 -8.17 1.36 11.27
N THR A 24 -9.13 2.20 10.93
CA THR A 24 -8.91 3.32 10.03
C THR A 24 -7.88 4.31 10.59
N GLN A 25 -7.99 4.63 11.87
CA GLN A 25 -7.04 5.53 12.52
C GLN A 25 -5.65 4.89 12.61
N ALA A 26 -5.58 3.62 12.98
CA ALA A 26 -4.31 2.90 13.04
C ALA A 26 -3.65 2.78 11.66
N GLU A 27 -4.46 2.55 10.63
CA GLU A 27 -3.97 2.47 9.24
C GLU A 27 -3.36 3.79 8.79
N ARG A 28 -4.02 4.92 9.10
CA ARG A 28 -3.50 6.25 8.76
C ARG A 28 -2.17 6.52 9.46
N ALA A 29 -2.06 6.14 10.73
CA ALA A 29 -0.83 6.32 11.48
C ALA A 29 0.29 5.46 10.89
N ARG A 30 0.00 4.21 10.54
CA ARG A 30 0.99 3.31 9.94
C ARG A 30 1.41 3.78 8.55
N ALA A 31 0.46 4.25 7.74
CA ALA A 31 0.76 4.80 6.42
C ALA A 31 1.71 6.00 6.52
N LYS A 32 1.51 6.85 7.54
CA LYS A 32 2.41 7.98 7.77
C LYS A 32 3.82 7.51 8.13
N GLU A 33 3.94 6.50 9.01
CA GLU A 33 5.24 5.92 9.36
C GLU A 33 5.95 5.38 8.11
N LEU A 34 5.23 4.65 7.27
CA LEU A 34 5.78 4.06 6.05
C LEU A 34 6.19 5.14 5.04
N THR A 35 5.42 6.21 4.95
CA THR A 35 5.76 7.38 4.12
C THR A 35 7.03 8.04 4.62
N ASP A 36 7.10 8.30 5.92
CA ASP A 36 8.27 8.95 6.53
C ASP A 36 9.53 8.10 6.39
N ALA A 37 9.38 6.77 6.40
CA ALA A 37 10.49 5.84 6.20
C ALA A 37 10.89 5.66 4.73
N GLY A 38 10.14 6.23 3.80
CA GLY A 38 10.42 6.13 2.36
C GLY A 38 9.90 4.85 1.71
N ALA A 39 9.15 4.03 2.44
CA ALA A 39 8.61 2.78 1.91
C ALA A 39 7.39 3.01 1.03
N LEU A 40 6.48 3.88 1.45
CA LEU A 40 5.33 4.29 0.64
C LEU A 40 5.66 5.62 -0.02
N LYS A 41 5.87 5.60 -1.34
CA LYS A 41 6.31 6.77 -2.10
C LYS A 41 5.17 7.57 -2.70
N ARG A 42 4.16 6.90 -3.21
CA ARG A 42 2.97 7.50 -3.81
C ARG A 42 1.77 6.61 -3.54
N ILE A 43 0.59 7.22 -3.50
CA ILE A 43 -0.66 6.47 -3.38
C ILE A 43 -1.77 7.24 -4.11
N TRP A 44 -2.63 6.49 -4.82
CA TRP A 44 -3.77 7.03 -5.56
C TRP A 44 -5.03 6.26 -5.19
N ARG A 45 -6.13 6.97 -5.06
CA ARG A 45 -7.44 6.33 -4.87
C ARG A 45 -7.98 5.83 -6.20
N VAL A 46 -8.59 4.64 -6.19
CA VAL A 46 -9.36 4.16 -7.34
C VAL A 46 -10.75 4.77 -7.23
N PRO A 47 -11.18 5.60 -8.21
CA PRO A 47 -12.49 6.25 -8.12
C PRO A 47 -13.62 5.25 -7.95
N GLY A 48 -14.53 5.52 -7.00
CA GLY A 48 -15.71 4.71 -6.78
C GLY A 48 -15.50 3.40 -6.03
N ARG A 49 -14.29 3.14 -5.52
CA ARG A 49 -13.97 1.89 -4.84
C ARG A 49 -13.21 2.14 -3.54
N ARG A 50 -13.31 1.18 -2.61
CA ARG A 50 -12.43 1.16 -1.43
C ARG A 50 -11.12 0.48 -1.82
N ALA A 51 -10.38 1.13 -2.69
CA ALA A 51 -9.17 0.57 -3.26
C ALA A 51 -8.18 1.68 -3.55
N ASN A 52 -6.91 1.30 -3.64
CA ASN A 52 -5.87 2.24 -4.01
C ASN A 52 -4.77 1.55 -4.82
N TRP A 53 -4.01 2.35 -5.54
CA TRP A 53 -2.74 1.97 -6.13
C TRP A 53 -1.64 2.69 -5.36
N GLY A 54 -0.59 1.97 -5.01
CA GLY A 54 0.54 2.55 -4.31
C GLY A 54 1.86 2.24 -5.01
N LEU A 55 2.78 3.20 -4.94
CA LEU A 55 4.16 2.99 -5.35
C LEU A 55 4.99 2.77 -4.08
N TRP A 56 5.56 1.58 -3.96
CA TRP A 56 6.28 1.15 -2.77
C TRP A 56 7.75 0.91 -3.08
N GLU A 57 8.61 1.17 -2.10
CA GLU A 57 10.04 0.90 -2.15
C GLU A 57 10.41 -0.13 -1.09
N ALA A 58 11.11 -1.17 -1.49
CA ALA A 58 11.64 -2.19 -0.58
C ALA A 58 12.89 -2.81 -1.20
N ALA A 59 13.71 -3.44 -0.37
CA ALA A 59 14.93 -4.09 -0.85
C ALA A 59 14.61 -5.26 -1.77
N ASP A 60 13.55 -6.00 -1.44
CA ASP A 60 13.10 -7.18 -2.18
C ASP A 60 11.65 -7.48 -1.87
N ALA A 61 11.12 -8.55 -2.47
CA ALA A 61 9.72 -8.95 -2.27
C ALA A 61 9.45 -9.39 -0.83
N THR A 62 10.43 -9.95 -0.14
CA THR A 62 10.29 -10.40 1.25
C THR A 62 10.10 -9.20 2.17
N GLU A 63 10.90 -8.15 2.00
CA GLU A 63 10.74 -6.92 2.78
C GLU A 63 9.40 -6.27 2.48
N LEU A 64 9.00 -6.21 1.20
CA LEU A 64 7.70 -5.64 0.83
C LEU A 64 6.56 -6.38 1.52
N HIS A 65 6.62 -7.73 1.55
CA HIS A 65 5.60 -8.51 2.23
C HIS A 65 5.53 -8.16 3.72
N SER A 66 6.68 -8.01 4.37
CA SER A 66 6.73 -7.59 5.77
C SER A 66 6.08 -6.23 6.00
N LEU A 67 6.35 -5.27 5.11
CA LEU A 67 5.77 -3.94 5.19
C LEU A 67 4.26 -3.97 4.99
N LEU A 68 3.79 -4.69 3.98
CA LEU A 68 2.35 -4.81 3.71
C LEU A 68 1.62 -5.54 4.83
N SER A 69 2.22 -6.61 5.38
CA SER A 69 1.62 -7.36 6.49
C SER A 69 1.56 -6.55 7.78
N SER A 70 2.34 -5.48 7.89
CA SER A 70 2.30 -4.60 9.07
C SER A 70 1.13 -3.63 9.06
N LEU A 71 0.38 -3.56 7.95
CA LEU A 71 -0.79 -2.69 7.86
C LEU A 71 -1.91 -3.24 8.76
N PRO A 72 -2.52 -2.40 9.61
CA PRO A 72 -3.60 -2.86 10.50
C PRO A 72 -4.78 -3.51 9.77
N PHE A 73 -5.09 -3.06 8.54
CA PHE A 73 -6.14 -3.66 7.74
C PHE A 73 -5.73 -4.94 7.01
N PHE A 74 -4.49 -5.40 7.17
CA PHE A 74 -3.98 -6.52 6.36
C PHE A 74 -4.91 -7.73 6.25
N PRO A 75 -5.56 -8.19 7.35
CA PRO A 75 -6.48 -9.34 7.26
C PRO A 75 -7.68 -9.10 6.33
N TYR A 76 -7.98 -7.84 6.02
CA TYR A 76 -9.13 -7.45 5.19
C TYR A 76 -8.71 -6.91 3.83
N LEU A 77 -7.46 -7.11 3.44
CA LEU A 77 -6.94 -6.58 2.19
C LEU A 77 -6.80 -7.67 1.14
N ASN A 78 -7.23 -7.35 -0.07
CA ASN A 78 -6.89 -8.13 -1.25
C ASN A 78 -5.79 -7.35 -1.98
N ILE A 79 -4.60 -7.93 -2.06
CA ILE A 79 -3.39 -7.25 -2.52
C ILE A 79 -2.83 -7.93 -3.76
N GLU A 80 -2.54 -7.14 -4.78
CA GLU A 80 -1.79 -7.59 -5.95
C GLU A 80 -0.53 -6.74 -6.07
N VAL A 81 0.60 -7.39 -6.35
CA VAL A 81 1.90 -6.74 -6.43
C VAL A 81 2.50 -6.91 -7.82
N MET A 82 2.96 -5.80 -8.38
CA MET A 82 3.68 -5.81 -9.64
C MET A 82 5.08 -5.25 -9.40
N PRO A 83 6.13 -6.06 -9.48
CA PRO A 83 7.49 -5.54 -9.37
C PRO A 83 7.84 -4.70 -10.59
N LEU A 84 8.55 -3.60 -10.38
CA LEU A 84 8.92 -2.68 -11.44
C LEU A 84 10.44 -2.74 -11.65
N ALA A 85 10.83 -2.93 -12.90
CA ALA A 85 12.25 -2.88 -13.29
C ALA A 85 12.55 -1.51 -13.88
N LEU A 86 13.79 -1.08 -13.74
CA LEU A 86 14.24 0.16 -14.37
C LEU A 86 14.23 0.00 -15.88
N HIS A 87 13.81 1.04 -16.57
CA HIS A 87 13.83 1.07 -18.04
C HIS A 87 14.78 2.18 -18.50
N PRO A 88 15.68 1.89 -19.45
CA PRO A 88 16.65 2.90 -19.90
C PRO A 88 16.02 4.11 -20.58
N SER A 89 14.79 3.98 -21.05
CA SER A 89 14.06 5.09 -21.69
C SER A 89 13.11 5.81 -20.74
N ASP A 90 13.17 5.52 -19.44
CA ASP A 90 12.36 6.23 -18.45
C ASP A 90 12.76 7.72 -18.45
N PRO A 91 11.83 8.64 -18.77
CA PRO A 91 12.16 10.07 -18.80
C PRO A 91 12.69 10.61 -17.46
N ALA A 92 12.27 10.03 -16.35
CA ALA A 92 12.70 10.48 -15.02
C ALA A 92 14.18 10.23 -14.75
N THR A 93 14.78 9.24 -15.41
CA THR A 93 16.19 8.91 -15.23
C THR A 93 17.09 9.45 -16.34
N ARG A 94 16.53 10.09 -17.36
CA ARG A 94 17.31 10.65 -18.48
C ARG A 94 17.79 12.05 -18.14
N ARG A 95 19.02 12.33 -18.52
CA ARG A 95 19.67 13.63 -18.32
C ARG A 95 20.08 14.25 -19.63
#